data_3f4bf5f09ae93bb0f09feb3c3bb76a75
#
_entry.id   3f4bf5f09ae93bb0f09feb3c3bb76a75
#
_cell.length_a   1.000
_cell.length_b   1.000
_cell.length_c   1.000
_cell.angle_alpha   90.00
_cell.angle_beta   90.00
_cell.angle_gamma   90.00
#
_symmetry.space_group_name_H-M   'P 1'
#
loop_
_entity.id
_entity.type
_entity.pdbx_description
1 polymer ?
#
loop_
_entity_poly.entity_id
_entity_poly.type
_entity_poly.pdbx_seq_one_letter_code
_entity_poly.pdbx_strand_id
1 'polypeptide(L)'
;SRPFRKRRCRSYPSRLHGDGSTLSNIFEEEFSKKFDITSCDYPDFADVNVFTAYSNSRLVNQRRIDVHTALNAQINIFCKKCTHSLSQCENAFIRSDEEEILNVKSTGVCSVDFDESFTLPKNDSQIKNIVNTYLDTVVSDKKIIKDKMLVKIDNEISVVYCDENDNIDKIKYSFSVSRIIDIANCVDNDYSVVDAKVCQLYIKPKVNENNLLCDIEAVGRIALNYKI
;
A
#
# COMPACT_ATOMS: atom_id res chain seq x y z
N SER A 1 22.38 10.53 -0.72
CA SER A 1 21.06 10.56 -0.08
C SER A 1 20.00 10.78 -1.15
N ARG A 2 19.17 9.78 -1.42
CA ARG A 2 18.00 9.95 -2.29
C ARG A 2 16.86 10.49 -1.43
N PRO A 3 16.20 11.59 -1.80
CA PRO A 3 15.03 12.05 -1.07
C PRO A 3 13.90 11.05 -1.22
N PHE A 4 13.30 10.68 -0.11
CA PHE A 4 12.11 9.83 -0.09
C PHE A 4 10.96 10.61 -0.73
N ARG A 5 10.51 10.19 -1.92
CA ARG A 5 9.37 10.80 -2.60
C ARG A 5 8.08 10.13 -2.16
N LYS A 6 7.27 10.88 -1.44
CA LYS A 6 5.82 10.95 -1.38
C LYS A 6 4.96 9.70 -1.27
N ARG A 7 4.15 9.66 -0.25
CA ARG A 7 2.80 9.09 -0.29
C ARG A 7 1.77 10.21 -0.13
N ARG A 8 0.76 10.21 -0.98
CA ARG A 8 -0.40 11.09 -0.88
C ARG A 8 -1.33 10.53 0.18
N CYS A 9 -1.63 11.29 1.22
CA CYS A 9 -2.74 11.00 2.10
C CYS A 9 -4.00 11.62 1.52
N ARG A 10 -5.04 10.81 1.31
CA ARG A 10 -6.36 11.30 0.94
C ARG A 10 -7.21 11.40 2.19
N SER A 11 -7.71 12.58 2.49
CA SER A 11 -8.79 12.77 3.46
C SER A 11 -10.06 13.15 2.69
N TYR A 12 -11.16 12.53 3.04
CA TYR A 12 -12.48 12.83 2.48
C TYR A 12 -13.30 13.57 3.54
N PRO A 13 -13.44 14.89 3.48
CA PRO A 13 -14.44 15.55 4.28
C PRO A 13 -15.79 15.46 3.55
N SER A 14 -16.75 14.77 4.14
CA SER A 14 -18.15 14.86 3.74
C SER A 14 -18.79 16.09 4.38
N ARG A 15 -19.48 16.89 3.59
CA ARG A 15 -20.24 18.05 4.06
C ARG A 15 -21.73 17.82 3.77
N LEU A 16 -22.55 17.92 4.80
CA LEU A 16 -23.98 18.04 4.64
C LEU A 16 -24.31 19.48 4.30
N HIS A 17 -24.90 19.73 3.13
CA HIS A 17 -25.53 20.99 2.82
C HIS A 17 -26.88 21.08 3.57
N GLY A 18 -27.37 22.31 3.81
CA GLY A 18 -28.67 22.53 4.42
C GLY A 18 -29.87 21.98 3.63
N ASP A 19 -29.66 21.52 2.40
CA ASP A 19 -30.62 20.82 1.53
C ASP A 19 -30.50 19.28 1.61
N GLY A 20 -29.63 18.75 2.50
CA GLY A 20 -29.37 17.32 2.63
C GLY A 20 -28.37 16.75 1.64
N SER A 21 -27.83 17.54 0.71
CA SER A 21 -26.85 17.05 -0.27
C SER A 21 -25.48 16.85 0.36
N THR A 22 -24.82 15.73 0.01
CA THR A 22 -23.47 15.41 0.46
C THR A 22 -22.46 15.84 -0.61
N LEU A 23 -21.53 16.73 -0.25
CA LEU A 23 -20.39 17.08 -1.08
C LEU A 23 -19.13 16.36 -0.58
N SER A 24 -18.48 15.63 -1.48
CA SER A 24 -17.16 15.06 -1.22
C SER A 24 -16.09 15.85 -1.97
N ASN A 25 -15.02 16.24 -1.28
CA ASN A 25 -13.85 16.87 -1.88
C ASN A 25 -12.60 16.09 -1.49
N ILE A 26 -11.69 15.93 -2.45
CA ILE A 26 -10.41 15.27 -2.24
C ILE A 26 -9.34 16.35 -2.12
N PHE A 27 -8.60 16.33 -1.01
CA PHE A 27 -7.42 17.17 -0.80
C PHE A 27 -6.18 16.31 -0.81
N GLU A 28 -5.18 16.72 -1.59
CA GLU A 28 -3.89 16.05 -1.65
C GLU A 28 -2.80 17.03 -1.21
N GLU A 29 -1.99 16.62 -0.23
CA GLU A 29 -0.84 17.39 0.21
C GLU A 29 0.41 16.52 0.20
N GLU A 30 1.51 17.13 -0.23
CA GLU A 30 2.80 16.47 -0.29
C GLU A 30 3.63 16.85 0.92
N PHE A 31 4.20 15.84 1.59
CA PHE A 31 5.13 16.10 2.68
C PHE A 31 6.47 15.38 2.46
N SER A 32 7.54 15.93 3.00
CA SER A 32 8.85 15.28 3.08
C SER A 32 9.45 15.48 4.46
N LYS A 33 10.10 14.46 4.99
CA LYS A 33 10.85 14.51 6.22
C LYS A 33 12.23 13.86 6.00
N LYS A 34 13.29 14.54 6.48
CA LYS A 34 14.64 13.98 6.52
C LYS A 34 14.90 13.39 7.89
N PHE A 35 15.57 12.26 7.92
CA PHE A 35 16.03 11.61 9.13
C PHE A 35 17.53 11.38 9.00
N ASP A 36 18.27 11.74 10.03
CA ASP A 36 19.70 11.49 10.12
C ASP A 36 19.93 10.12 10.75
N ILE A 37 20.69 9.28 10.07
CA ILE A 37 21.00 7.91 10.50
C ILE A 37 22.41 7.93 11.07
N THR A 38 22.53 7.77 12.37
CA THR A 38 23.82 7.77 13.08
C THR A 38 24.31 6.37 13.47
N SER A 39 23.46 5.36 13.35
CA SER A 39 23.75 3.99 13.82
C SER A 39 24.33 3.05 12.77
N CYS A 40 24.49 3.50 11.53
CA CYS A 40 24.97 2.68 10.43
C CYS A 40 25.76 3.52 9.43
N ASP A 41 27.05 3.21 9.25
CA ASP A 41 27.92 3.94 8.34
C ASP A 41 27.59 3.67 6.87
N TYR A 42 27.16 2.45 6.54
CA TYR A 42 26.85 2.03 5.18
C TYR A 42 25.54 1.21 5.14
N PRO A 43 24.38 1.86 5.04
CA PRO A 43 23.12 1.13 4.94
C PRO A 43 22.99 0.50 3.54
N ASP A 44 22.73 -0.82 3.50
CA ASP A 44 22.45 -1.54 2.26
C ASP A 44 21.00 -1.30 1.81
N PHE A 45 20.07 -1.30 2.77
CA PHE A 45 18.66 -1.18 2.51
C PHE A 45 17.92 -0.52 3.68
N ALA A 46 16.91 0.27 3.35
CA ALA A 46 15.98 0.83 4.32
C ALA A 46 14.54 0.51 3.93
N ASP A 47 13.81 -0.11 4.85
CA ASP A 47 12.35 -0.32 4.75
C ASP A 47 11.64 0.78 5.53
N VAL A 48 10.71 1.47 4.88
CA VAL A 48 9.98 2.58 5.47
C VAL A 48 8.49 2.34 5.42
N ASN A 49 7.89 2.26 6.59
CA ASN A 49 6.45 2.16 6.78
C ASN A 49 5.91 3.47 7.33
N VAL A 50 4.93 4.06 6.63
CA VAL A 50 4.24 5.26 7.09
C VAL A 50 2.77 4.93 7.29
N PHE A 51 2.25 5.24 8.45
CA PHE A 51 0.84 5.02 8.78
C PHE A 51 0.26 6.23 9.53
N THR A 52 -1.04 6.44 9.38
CA THR A 52 -1.74 7.52 10.06
C THR A 52 -1.91 7.17 11.53
N ALA A 53 -1.36 7.99 12.42
CA ALA A 53 -1.55 7.87 13.85
C ALA A 53 -2.93 8.38 14.27
N TYR A 54 -3.31 9.55 13.77
CA TYR A 54 -4.64 10.09 13.88
C TYR A 54 -4.92 11.09 12.75
N SER A 55 -6.18 11.28 12.44
CA SER A 55 -6.66 12.36 11.58
C SER A 55 -7.90 12.97 12.20
N ASN A 56 -7.93 14.29 12.28
CA ASN A 56 -9.05 15.05 12.81
C ASN A 56 -9.38 16.20 11.85
N SER A 57 -10.67 16.45 11.66
CA SER A 57 -11.16 17.54 10.84
C SER A 57 -12.11 18.43 11.64
N ARG A 58 -11.96 19.75 11.49
CA ARG A 58 -12.80 20.74 12.13
C ARG A 58 -13.35 21.71 11.10
N LEU A 59 -14.66 21.86 11.07
CA LEU A 59 -15.31 22.92 10.31
C LEU A 59 -15.12 24.25 11.05
N VAL A 60 -14.39 25.18 10.43
CA VAL A 60 -14.17 26.53 10.99
C VAL A 60 -15.30 27.48 10.60
N ASN A 61 -15.71 27.42 9.34
CA ASN A 61 -16.85 28.18 8.81
C ASN A 61 -17.37 27.50 7.53
N GLN A 62 -18.36 28.08 6.88
CA GLN A 62 -18.98 27.52 5.66
C GLN A 62 -18.01 27.30 4.49
N ARG A 63 -16.80 27.90 4.51
CA ARG A 63 -15.82 27.85 3.40
C ARG A 63 -14.47 27.27 3.81
N ARG A 64 -14.29 26.95 5.12
CA ARG A 64 -13.00 26.51 5.64
C ARG A 64 -13.13 25.29 6.54
N ILE A 65 -12.36 24.27 6.21
CA ILE A 65 -12.16 23.07 7.02
C ILE A 65 -10.68 23.01 7.36
N ASP A 66 -10.35 22.89 8.64
CA ASP A 66 -9.00 22.58 9.08
C ASP A 66 -8.89 21.07 9.26
N VAL A 67 -7.86 20.48 8.66
CA VAL A 67 -7.56 19.04 8.78
C VAL A 67 -6.19 18.89 9.42
N HIS A 68 -6.14 18.14 10.52
CA HIS A 68 -4.90 17.80 11.21
C HIS A 68 -4.67 16.30 11.12
N THR A 69 -3.56 15.90 10.51
CA THR A 69 -3.18 14.50 10.40
C THR A 69 -1.79 14.30 10.97
N ALA A 70 -1.64 13.38 11.92
CA ALA A 70 -0.35 12.93 12.41
C ALA A 70 0.02 11.60 11.74
N LEU A 71 1.24 11.54 11.25
CA LEU A 71 1.80 10.37 10.59
C LEU A 71 2.93 9.80 11.44
N ASN A 72 2.94 8.51 11.64
CA ASN A 72 4.07 7.77 12.19
C ASN A 72 4.87 7.14 11.05
N ALA A 73 6.19 7.24 11.13
CA ALA A 73 7.10 6.57 10.22
C ALA A 73 7.96 5.59 11.01
N GLN A 74 7.90 4.32 10.65
CA GLN A 74 8.81 3.29 11.12
C GLN A 74 9.86 3.05 10.04
N ILE A 75 11.13 3.15 10.42
CA ILE A 75 12.26 2.97 9.52
C ILE A 75 13.11 1.82 10.03
N ASN A 76 13.22 0.75 9.24
CA ASN A 76 14.11 -0.36 9.51
C ASN A 76 15.31 -0.25 8.56
N ILE A 77 16.51 -0.22 9.12
CA ILE A 77 17.74 -0.08 8.36
C ILE A 77 18.53 -1.39 8.48
N PHE A 78 18.91 -1.91 7.33
CA PHE A 78 19.70 -3.12 7.23
C PHE A 78 21.13 -2.76 6.82
N CYS A 79 22.10 -3.19 7.61
CA CYS A 79 23.52 -2.91 7.40
C CYS A 79 24.28 -4.22 7.34
N LYS A 80 25.20 -4.36 6.38
CA LYS A 80 26.15 -5.45 6.38
C LYS A 80 27.15 -5.27 7.51
N LYS A 81 27.33 -6.32 8.28
CA LYS A 81 28.36 -6.39 9.31
C LYS A 81 29.26 -7.60 9.03
N CYS A 82 30.54 -7.34 8.84
CA CYS A 82 31.53 -8.41 8.80
C CYS A 82 31.94 -8.78 10.22
N THR A 83 31.83 -10.05 10.55
CA THR A 83 32.37 -10.60 11.82
C THR A 83 33.50 -11.56 11.50
N HIS A 84 34.56 -11.46 12.24
CA HIS A 84 35.66 -12.40 12.14
C HIS A 84 35.58 -13.42 13.31
N SER A 85 35.61 -14.68 12.97
CA SER A 85 35.68 -15.78 13.97
C SER A 85 37.03 -16.44 13.91
N LEU A 86 37.53 -16.91 15.07
CA LEU A 86 38.76 -17.66 15.14
C LEU A 86 38.44 -19.10 14.71
N SER A 87 39.06 -19.55 13.61
CA SER A 87 38.88 -20.94 13.10
C SER A 87 39.92 -21.91 13.60
N GLN A 88 41.11 -21.42 14.00
CA GLN A 88 42.21 -22.24 14.45
C GLN A 88 43.09 -21.48 15.47
N CYS A 89 43.57 -22.20 16.50
CA CYS A 89 44.53 -21.67 17.47
C CYS A 89 45.51 -22.77 17.86
N GLU A 90 46.81 -22.47 17.84
CA GLU A 90 47.89 -23.47 18.06
C GLU A 90 47.92 -24.07 19.47
N ASN A 91 47.39 -23.39 20.48
CA ASN A 91 47.49 -23.80 21.89
C ASN A 91 46.13 -23.84 22.64
N ALA A 92 45.03 -23.97 21.90
CA ALA A 92 43.72 -24.05 22.51
C ALA A 92 42.77 -24.98 21.74
N PHE A 93 41.87 -25.64 22.45
CA PHE A 93 40.77 -26.37 21.85
C PHE A 93 39.67 -25.38 21.49
N ILE A 94 39.28 -25.33 20.20
CA ILE A 94 38.16 -24.52 19.72
C ILE A 94 36.98 -25.47 19.61
N ARG A 95 35.87 -25.11 20.26
CA ARG A 95 34.57 -25.71 20.03
C ARG A 95 33.82 -24.80 19.05
N SER A 96 33.39 -25.34 17.92
CA SER A 96 32.53 -24.65 16.98
C SER A 96 31.14 -25.27 17.02
N ASP A 97 30.15 -24.45 17.15
CA ASP A 97 28.75 -24.82 16.99
C ASP A 97 28.24 -24.15 15.70
N GLU A 98 27.51 -24.89 14.86
CA GLU A 98 26.91 -24.37 13.64
C GLU A 98 25.44 -23.99 13.92
N GLU A 99 25.09 -22.77 13.64
CA GLU A 99 23.70 -22.30 13.70
C GLU A 99 23.25 -21.81 12.32
N GLU A 100 22.05 -22.23 11.91
CA GLU A 100 21.41 -21.68 10.72
C GLU A 100 20.83 -20.31 11.06
N ILE A 101 21.31 -19.26 10.37
CA ILE A 101 20.80 -17.91 10.49
C ILE A 101 20.13 -17.51 9.19
N LEU A 102 18.95 -16.87 9.29
CA LEU A 102 18.31 -16.25 8.15
C LEU A 102 19.09 -14.99 7.77
N ASN A 103 19.69 -15.00 6.60
CA ASN A 103 20.36 -13.84 6.03
C ASN A 103 19.55 -13.28 4.86
N VAL A 104 19.51 -11.96 4.73
CA VAL A 104 18.83 -11.30 3.63
C VAL A 104 19.74 -11.32 2.41
N LYS A 105 19.37 -12.08 1.38
CA LYS A 105 20.09 -12.15 0.09
C LYS A 105 19.76 -10.97 -0.81
N SER A 106 18.47 -10.62 -0.88
CA SER A 106 17.98 -9.58 -1.77
C SER A 106 16.77 -8.87 -1.17
N THR A 107 16.66 -7.60 -1.46
CA THR A 107 15.52 -6.78 -1.09
C THR A 107 15.18 -5.84 -2.24
N GLY A 108 13.93 -5.49 -2.38
CA GLY A 108 13.54 -4.54 -3.39
C GLY A 108 12.10 -4.08 -3.29
N VAL A 109 11.77 -3.16 -4.17
CA VAL A 109 10.42 -2.64 -4.31
C VAL A 109 10.07 -2.63 -5.80
N CYS A 110 8.93 -3.20 -6.13
CA CYS A 110 8.37 -3.07 -7.46
C CYS A 110 6.93 -2.57 -7.38
N SER A 111 6.36 -2.12 -8.49
CA SER A 111 4.98 -1.69 -8.57
C SER A 111 4.18 -2.54 -9.54
N VAL A 112 2.92 -2.74 -9.23
CA VAL A 112 1.93 -3.39 -10.08
C VAL A 112 0.82 -2.39 -10.31
N ASP A 113 0.60 -2.05 -11.58
CA ASP A 113 -0.53 -1.21 -11.98
C ASP A 113 -1.70 -2.12 -12.36
N PHE A 114 -2.92 -1.69 -12.08
CA PHE A 114 -4.14 -2.37 -12.46
C PHE A 114 -5.15 -1.38 -13.03
N ASP A 115 -6.00 -1.87 -13.92
CA ASP A 115 -7.11 -1.14 -14.54
C ASP A 115 -8.28 -2.13 -14.65
N GLU A 116 -9.28 -1.94 -13.79
CA GLU A 116 -10.42 -2.85 -13.65
C GLU A 116 -11.72 -2.10 -13.83
N SER A 117 -12.66 -2.72 -14.53
CA SER A 117 -14.00 -2.19 -14.70
C SER A 117 -15.03 -3.18 -14.18
N PHE A 118 -15.99 -2.69 -13.42
CA PHE A 118 -17.09 -3.50 -12.93
C PHE A 118 -18.43 -2.77 -12.99
N THR A 119 -19.47 -3.53 -13.32
CA THR A 119 -20.82 -3.02 -13.42
C THR A 119 -21.47 -3.02 -12.05
N LEU A 120 -22.11 -1.92 -11.71
CA LEU A 120 -22.87 -1.81 -10.47
C LEU A 120 -24.16 -2.64 -10.59
N PRO A 121 -24.58 -3.32 -9.49
CA PRO A 121 -25.81 -4.08 -9.52
C PRO A 121 -27.00 -3.15 -9.84
N LYS A 122 -27.90 -3.64 -10.70
CA LYS A 122 -29.18 -2.99 -10.96
C LYS A 122 -30.09 -3.24 -9.77
N ASN A 123 -29.98 -2.42 -8.74
CA ASN A 123 -30.91 -2.42 -7.62
C ASN A 123 -32.14 -1.56 -7.98
N ASP A 124 -33.24 -1.77 -7.25
CA ASP A 124 -34.47 -0.96 -7.43
C ASP A 124 -34.23 0.54 -7.15
N SER A 125 -33.20 0.88 -6.41
CA SER A 125 -32.74 2.23 -6.14
C SER A 125 -31.46 2.53 -6.92
N GLN A 126 -31.44 3.68 -7.57
CA GLN A 126 -30.30 4.13 -8.39
C GLN A 126 -29.22 4.75 -7.52
N ILE A 127 -27.96 4.58 -7.91
CA ILE A 127 -26.83 5.18 -7.21
C ILE A 127 -26.75 6.67 -7.56
N LYS A 128 -26.92 7.51 -6.56
CA LYS A 128 -26.83 8.97 -6.67
C LYS A 128 -25.40 9.46 -6.68
N ASN A 129 -24.57 8.98 -5.74
CA ASN A 129 -23.16 9.34 -5.66
C ASN A 129 -22.33 8.30 -4.92
N ILE A 130 -21.02 8.30 -5.19
CA ILE A 130 -20.04 7.52 -4.44
C ILE A 130 -19.56 8.35 -3.25
N VAL A 131 -19.72 7.80 -2.05
CA VAL A 131 -19.33 8.44 -0.79
C VAL A 131 -17.87 8.16 -0.47
N ASN A 132 -17.44 6.90 -0.60
CA ASN A 132 -16.08 6.49 -0.31
C ASN A 132 -15.68 5.21 -1.04
N THR A 133 -14.38 4.99 -1.20
CA THR A 133 -13.82 3.79 -1.80
C THR A 133 -12.59 3.31 -1.03
N TYR A 134 -12.51 2.00 -0.85
CA TYR A 134 -11.38 1.34 -0.18
C TYR A 134 -10.83 0.25 -1.10
N LEU A 135 -9.54 0.03 -1.04
CA LEU A 135 -8.88 -1.10 -1.67
C LEU A 135 -8.09 -1.85 -0.60
N ASP A 136 -8.53 -3.06 -0.33
CA ASP A 136 -7.81 -4.01 0.47
C ASP A 136 -7.00 -4.92 -0.45
N THR A 137 -5.73 -5.16 -0.12
CA THR A 137 -4.80 -5.93 -0.93
C THR A 137 -4.02 -6.89 -0.05
N VAL A 138 -3.91 -8.13 -0.51
CA VAL A 138 -3.19 -9.19 0.19
C VAL A 138 -2.38 -10.03 -0.80
N VAL A 139 -1.17 -10.41 -0.42
CA VAL A 139 -0.39 -11.38 -1.16
C VAL A 139 -0.97 -12.76 -0.87
N SER A 140 -1.65 -13.37 -1.86
CA SER A 140 -2.32 -14.66 -1.72
C SER A 140 -1.41 -15.85 -2.05
N ASP A 141 -0.45 -15.65 -2.96
CA ASP A 141 0.52 -16.68 -3.32
C ASP A 141 1.85 -16.06 -3.74
N LYS A 142 2.93 -16.78 -3.48
CA LYS A 142 4.28 -16.40 -3.91
C LYS A 142 5.11 -17.64 -4.14
N LYS A 143 5.87 -17.65 -5.24
CA LYS A 143 6.75 -18.75 -5.60
C LYS A 143 8.06 -18.21 -6.16
N ILE A 144 9.19 -18.69 -5.59
CA ILE A 144 10.51 -18.42 -6.13
C ILE A 144 10.89 -19.55 -7.08
N ILE A 145 11.30 -19.16 -8.29
CA ILE A 145 11.88 -20.01 -9.32
C ILE A 145 13.19 -19.31 -9.68
N LYS A 146 14.23 -20.05 -9.95
CA LYS A 146 15.57 -19.53 -10.25
C LYS A 146 15.56 -18.13 -10.89
N ASP A 147 16.15 -17.16 -10.18
CA ASP A 147 16.29 -15.76 -10.54
C ASP A 147 14.98 -14.98 -10.74
N LYS A 148 13.83 -15.54 -10.32
CA LYS A 148 12.52 -14.92 -10.43
C LYS A 148 11.63 -15.24 -9.24
N MET A 149 10.74 -14.31 -8.93
CA MET A 149 9.64 -14.54 -7.99
C MET A 149 8.32 -14.22 -8.68
N LEU A 150 7.39 -15.18 -8.67
CA LEU A 150 6.01 -14.97 -9.04
C LEU A 150 5.22 -14.59 -7.78
N VAL A 151 4.50 -13.49 -7.83
CA VAL A 151 3.63 -13.03 -6.75
C VAL A 151 2.22 -12.88 -7.27
N LYS A 152 1.25 -13.46 -6.58
CA LYS A 152 -0.17 -13.27 -6.80
C LYS A 152 -0.74 -12.39 -5.70
N ILE A 153 -1.55 -11.42 -6.07
CA ILE A 153 -2.13 -10.43 -5.17
C ILE A 153 -3.64 -10.48 -5.38
N ASP A 154 -4.38 -10.75 -4.32
CA ASP A 154 -5.82 -10.68 -4.31
C ASP A 154 -6.26 -9.33 -3.75
N ASN A 155 -7.20 -8.70 -4.43
CA ASN A 155 -7.65 -7.34 -4.17
C ASN A 155 -9.17 -7.33 -3.99
N GLU A 156 -9.65 -6.53 -3.04
CA GLU A 156 -11.06 -6.25 -2.86
C GLU A 156 -11.30 -4.73 -2.87
N ILE A 157 -12.00 -4.24 -3.88
CA ILE A 157 -12.49 -2.87 -3.91
C ILE A 157 -13.85 -2.83 -3.21
N SER A 158 -13.96 -1.96 -2.23
CA SER A 158 -15.20 -1.65 -1.54
C SER A 158 -15.65 -0.24 -1.91
N VAL A 159 -16.84 -0.12 -2.49
CA VAL A 159 -17.45 1.16 -2.86
C VAL A 159 -18.64 1.42 -1.97
N VAL A 160 -18.56 2.49 -1.18
CA VAL A 160 -19.67 2.99 -0.36
C VAL A 160 -20.38 4.08 -1.17
N TYR A 161 -21.67 3.94 -1.36
CA TYR A 161 -22.47 4.85 -2.18
C TYR A 161 -23.75 5.26 -1.46
N CYS A 162 -24.34 6.35 -1.92
CA CYS A 162 -25.63 6.85 -1.52
C CYS A 162 -26.61 6.65 -2.66
N ASP A 163 -27.79 6.08 -2.40
CA ASP A 163 -28.85 5.90 -3.37
C ASP A 163 -29.76 7.16 -3.48
N GLU A 164 -30.77 7.12 -4.34
CA GLU A 164 -31.73 8.21 -4.55
C GLU A 164 -32.60 8.50 -3.31
N ASN A 165 -32.72 7.51 -2.41
CA ASN A 165 -33.48 7.64 -1.17
C ASN A 165 -32.58 8.10 0.00
N ASP A 166 -31.33 8.51 -0.29
CA ASP A 166 -30.29 8.88 0.68
C ASP A 166 -29.87 7.74 1.63
N ASN A 167 -30.15 6.48 1.26
CA ASN A 167 -29.61 5.32 1.98
C ASN A 167 -28.16 5.11 1.60
N ILE A 168 -27.33 4.72 2.59
CA ILE A 168 -25.92 4.37 2.37
C ILE A 168 -25.79 2.86 2.30
N ASP A 169 -25.17 2.37 1.22
CA ASP A 169 -24.91 0.95 1.02
C ASP A 169 -23.49 0.72 0.49
N LYS A 170 -23.07 -0.53 0.44
CA LYS A 170 -21.70 -0.92 0.08
C LYS A 170 -21.70 -2.06 -0.92
N ILE A 171 -20.90 -1.91 -1.97
CA ILE A 171 -20.61 -2.96 -2.95
C ILE A 171 -19.15 -3.38 -2.82
N LYS A 172 -18.88 -4.67 -3.02
CA LYS A 172 -17.56 -5.24 -3.07
C LYS A 172 -17.29 -5.89 -4.41
N TYR A 173 -16.09 -5.67 -4.92
CA TYR A 173 -15.59 -6.29 -6.13
C TYR A 173 -14.19 -6.86 -5.88
N SER A 174 -14.01 -8.15 -6.23
CA SER A 174 -12.73 -8.84 -6.01
C SER A 174 -12.06 -9.15 -7.35
N PHE A 175 -10.75 -8.95 -7.42
CA PHE A 175 -9.93 -9.28 -8.58
C PHE A 175 -8.52 -9.67 -8.14
N SER A 176 -7.79 -10.38 -9.02
CA SER A 176 -6.43 -10.80 -8.72
C SER A 176 -5.48 -10.28 -9.79
N VAL A 177 -4.31 -9.83 -9.37
CA VAL A 177 -3.21 -9.48 -10.28
C VAL A 177 -1.99 -10.33 -9.94
N SER A 178 -1.20 -10.67 -10.96
CA SER A 178 0.05 -11.42 -10.79
C SER A 178 1.22 -10.63 -11.34
N ARG A 179 2.37 -10.74 -10.67
CA ARG A 179 3.61 -10.09 -11.10
C ARG A 179 4.77 -11.06 -11.04
N ILE A 180 5.61 -11.04 -12.07
CA ILE A 180 6.93 -11.68 -12.06
C ILE A 180 7.95 -10.60 -11.73
N ILE A 181 8.81 -10.88 -10.77
CA ILE A 181 9.89 -10.00 -10.31
C ILE A 181 11.20 -10.73 -10.62
N ASP A 182 12.09 -10.09 -11.37
CA ASP A 182 13.43 -10.62 -11.60
C ASP A 182 14.31 -10.32 -10.38
N ILE A 183 14.93 -11.36 -9.82
CA ILE A 183 15.71 -11.28 -8.59
C ILE A 183 16.99 -12.09 -8.77
N ALA A 184 18.11 -11.38 -8.87
CA ALA A 184 19.40 -12.04 -9.08
C ALA A 184 19.81 -12.93 -7.89
N ASN A 185 20.40 -14.09 -8.19
CA ASN A 185 20.98 -15.02 -7.22
C ASN A 185 19.98 -15.70 -6.27
N CYS A 186 18.70 -15.74 -6.60
CA CYS A 186 17.76 -16.58 -5.85
C CYS A 186 17.66 -17.99 -6.46
N VAL A 187 17.42 -18.96 -5.61
CA VAL A 187 17.23 -20.36 -5.98
C VAL A 187 15.81 -20.81 -5.63
N ASP A 188 15.42 -21.93 -6.22
CA ASP A 188 14.11 -22.52 -5.97
C ASP A 188 13.88 -22.75 -4.48
N ASN A 189 12.71 -22.34 -3.98
CA ASN A 189 12.31 -22.47 -2.58
C ASN A 189 13.09 -21.61 -1.55
N ASP A 190 13.84 -20.60 -1.99
CA ASP A 190 14.33 -19.59 -1.05
C ASP A 190 13.18 -18.99 -0.24
N TYR A 191 13.40 -18.73 1.04
CA TYR A 191 12.40 -18.09 1.88
C TYR A 191 12.20 -16.63 1.46
N SER A 192 10.97 -16.20 1.36
CA SER A 192 10.67 -14.81 0.99
C SER A 192 9.57 -14.20 1.86
N VAL A 193 9.69 -12.92 2.10
CA VAL A 193 8.62 -12.09 2.67
C VAL A 193 8.22 -11.05 1.64
N VAL A 194 6.95 -10.97 1.34
CA VAL A 194 6.40 -9.99 0.40
C VAL A 194 5.25 -9.26 1.07
N ASP A 195 5.29 -7.94 1.03
CA ASP A 195 4.27 -7.06 1.58
C ASP A 195 3.71 -6.19 0.46
N ALA A 196 2.39 -6.17 0.32
CA ALA A 196 1.69 -5.39 -0.70
C ALA A 196 1.04 -4.15 -0.06
N LYS A 197 1.25 -2.98 -0.67
CA LYS A 197 0.70 -1.71 -0.18
C LYS A 197 0.06 -0.92 -1.31
N VAL A 198 -1.15 -0.47 -1.10
CA VAL A 198 -1.84 0.42 -2.05
C VAL A 198 -1.13 1.78 -2.07
N CYS A 199 -0.64 2.18 -3.26
CA CYS A 199 -0.01 3.47 -3.49
C CYS A 199 -0.98 4.48 -4.05
N GLN A 200 -1.83 4.04 -4.98
CA GLN A 200 -2.79 4.91 -5.67
C GLN A 200 -4.06 4.12 -5.96
N LEU A 201 -5.19 4.80 -5.87
CA LEU A 201 -6.49 4.31 -6.31
C LEU A 201 -7.27 5.50 -6.87
N TYR A 202 -7.70 5.38 -8.10
CA TYR A 202 -8.59 6.33 -8.77
C TYR A 202 -9.84 5.59 -9.17
N ILE A 203 -10.98 6.14 -8.81
CA ILE A 203 -12.30 5.63 -9.19
C ILE A 203 -12.92 6.62 -10.15
N LYS A 204 -13.30 6.13 -11.32
CA LYS A 204 -14.01 6.90 -12.34
C LYS A 204 -15.41 6.31 -12.51
N PRO A 205 -16.44 6.97 -12.00
CA PRO A 205 -17.80 6.54 -12.25
C PRO A 205 -18.17 6.79 -13.72
N LYS A 206 -18.83 5.82 -14.34
CA LYS A 206 -19.41 5.94 -15.67
C LYS A 206 -20.92 6.03 -15.56
N VAL A 207 -21.51 6.95 -16.27
CA VAL A 207 -22.95 7.16 -16.32
C VAL A 207 -23.50 6.69 -17.66
N ASN A 208 -24.72 6.20 -17.66
CA ASN A 208 -25.46 5.86 -18.88
C ASN A 208 -26.09 7.11 -19.54
N GLU A 209 -26.82 6.90 -20.64
CA GLU A 209 -27.52 7.99 -21.39
C GLU A 209 -28.52 8.78 -20.53
N ASN A 210 -29.01 8.20 -19.44
CA ASN A 210 -29.94 8.84 -18.49
C ASN A 210 -29.22 9.50 -17.31
N ASN A 211 -27.88 9.70 -17.38
CA ASN A 211 -27.03 10.19 -16.29
C ASN A 211 -27.01 9.32 -15.03
N LEU A 212 -27.36 8.04 -15.15
CA LEU A 212 -27.35 7.11 -14.04
C LEU A 212 -26.00 6.40 -13.97
N LEU A 213 -25.47 6.26 -12.77
CA LEU A 213 -24.23 5.56 -12.48
C LEU A 213 -24.43 4.07 -12.78
N CYS A 214 -23.70 3.54 -13.77
CA CYS A 214 -23.86 2.16 -14.22
C CYS A 214 -22.61 1.31 -14.01
N ASP A 215 -21.42 1.91 -14.21
CA ASP A 215 -20.15 1.23 -14.14
C ASP A 215 -19.13 2.03 -13.33
N ILE A 216 -18.15 1.34 -12.81
CA ILE A 216 -16.99 1.94 -12.14
C ILE A 216 -15.72 1.41 -12.80
N GLU A 217 -14.85 2.32 -13.18
CA GLU A 217 -13.48 2.04 -13.60
C GLU A 217 -12.55 2.36 -12.42
N ALA A 218 -11.79 1.35 -12.00
CA ALA A 218 -10.83 1.45 -10.90
C ALA A 218 -9.43 1.31 -11.45
N VAL A 219 -8.66 2.37 -11.38
CA VAL A 219 -7.25 2.40 -11.81
C VAL A 219 -6.38 2.63 -10.59
N GLY A 220 -5.34 1.81 -10.42
CA GLY A 220 -4.50 1.97 -9.24
C GLY A 220 -3.12 1.38 -9.39
N ARG A 221 -2.35 1.55 -8.32
CA ARG A 221 -0.99 1.04 -8.19
C ARG A 221 -0.75 0.45 -6.81
N ILE A 222 -0.20 -0.76 -6.79
CA ILE A 222 0.20 -1.49 -5.61
C ILE A 222 1.73 -1.55 -5.60
N ALA A 223 2.37 -1.19 -4.49
CA ALA A 223 3.78 -1.42 -4.28
C ALA A 223 3.98 -2.76 -3.57
N LEU A 224 4.90 -3.56 -4.10
CA LEU A 224 5.38 -4.79 -3.48
C LEU A 224 6.76 -4.54 -2.89
N ASN A 225 6.89 -4.69 -1.58
CA ASN A 225 8.18 -4.73 -0.90
C ASN A 225 8.53 -6.19 -0.66
N TYR A 226 9.71 -6.63 -1.07
CA TYR A 226 10.13 -8.00 -0.90
C TYR A 226 11.50 -8.13 -0.22
N LYS A 227 11.67 -9.23 0.49
CA LYS A 227 12.93 -9.68 1.10
C LYS A 227 13.10 -11.18 0.83
N ILE A 228 14.30 -11.59 0.46
CA ILE A 228 14.71 -12.98 0.22
C ILE A 228 15.94 -13.27 1.04
#